data_7c92453cb0a33b1e5a77c2439931ba66
#
_entry.id   7c92453cb0a33b1e5a77c2439931ba66
#
_cell.length_a   1.000
_cell.length_b   1.000
_cell.length_c   1.000
_cell.angle_alpha   90.00
_cell.angle_beta   90.00
_cell.angle_gamma   90.00
#
_symmetry.space_group_name_H-M   'P 1'
#
loop_
_entity.id
_entity.type
_entity.pdbx_description
1 polymer ?
#
loop_
_entity_poly.entity_id
_entity_poly.type
_entity_poly.pdbx_seq_one_letter_code
_entity_poly.pdbx_strand_id
1 'polypeptide(L)'
;MKGLKRSNKGFTLVEIMIVVVIIGLLAAMAIPAFQKVRRNSIRSTMDNDARQMAGGAQQYFMEHGTTSVAYGYDSTTGVISSSLSEYVKVVSKKYTSITPTNQLQVESTFSIVHAIGGTRTYNPEGQLITYTE
;
A
#
# COMPACT_ATOMS: atom_id res chain seq x y z
N MET A 1 2.73 -56.43 40.82
CA MET A 1 2.47 -55.36 39.87
C MET A 1 3.78 -54.78 39.33
N LYS A 2 4.13 -55.07 38.06
CA LYS A 2 5.32 -54.53 37.44
C LYS A 2 5.02 -53.10 36.94
N GLY A 3 5.62 -52.08 37.56
CA GLY A 3 5.53 -50.70 37.14
C GLY A 3 6.21 -50.51 35.80
N LEU A 4 5.46 -50.07 34.79
CA LEU A 4 5.97 -49.66 33.47
C LEU A 4 6.82 -48.39 33.66
N LYS A 5 8.15 -48.54 33.54
CA LYS A 5 9.08 -47.39 33.42
C LYS A 5 8.75 -46.67 32.15
N ARG A 6 8.12 -45.49 32.22
CA ARG A 6 8.02 -44.53 31.10
C ARG A 6 9.42 -44.05 30.82
N SER A 7 9.96 -44.42 29.66
CA SER A 7 11.19 -43.85 29.13
C SER A 7 10.88 -42.42 28.64
N ASN A 8 11.25 -41.42 29.42
CA ASN A 8 11.25 -40.04 28.99
C ASN A 8 12.42 -39.82 28.00
N LYS A 9 12.16 -40.03 26.72
CA LYS A 9 13.09 -39.62 25.68
C LYS A 9 12.97 -38.11 25.49
N GLY A 10 13.91 -37.38 26.05
CA GLY A 10 14.06 -35.93 25.77
C GLY A 10 14.77 -35.70 24.44
N PHE A 11 14.51 -34.54 23.85
CA PHE A 11 15.22 -34.10 22.64
C PHE A 11 16.69 -33.85 22.93
N THR A 12 17.55 -34.19 21.98
CA THR A 12 18.97 -33.90 22.07
C THR A 12 19.27 -32.43 21.71
N LEU A 13 20.31 -31.86 22.29
CA LEU A 13 20.75 -30.50 21.98
C LEU A 13 21.04 -30.34 20.47
N VAL A 14 21.60 -31.37 19.84
CA VAL A 14 21.92 -31.38 18.41
C VAL A 14 20.66 -31.32 17.53
N GLU A 15 19.59 -32.04 17.90
CA GLU A 15 18.31 -31.98 17.15
C GLU A 15 17.73 -30.57 17.14
N ILE A 16 17.76 -29.91 18.29
CA ILE A 16 17.26 -28.50 18.37
C ILE A 16 18.17 -27.55 17.59
N MET A 17 19.50 -27.73 17.66
CA MET A 17 20.45 -26.92 16.89
C MET A 17 20.23 -27.04 15.37
N ILE A 18 20.03 -28.24 14.84
CA ILE A 18 19.78 -28.46 13.42
C ILE A 18 18.48 -27.79 13.00
N VAL A 19 17.41 -27.92 13.79
CA VAL A 19 16.11 -27.30 13.50
C VAL A 19 16.21 -25.78 13.44
N VAL A 20 16.89 -25.15 14.42
CA VAL A 20 17.08 -23.69 14.46
C VAL A 20 17.89 -23.20 13.26
N VAL A 21 18.94 -23.93 12.84
CA VAL A 21 19.73 -23.60 11.66
C VAL A 21 18.90 -23.68 10.39
N ILE A 22 18.10 -24.72 10.22
CA ILE A 22 17.21 -24.86 9.06
C ILE A 22 16.18 -23.71 9.00
N ILE A 23 15.53 -23.43 10.13
CA ILE A 23 14.56 -22.32 10.22
C ILE A 23 15.25 -20.97 9.88
N GLY A 24 16.45 -20.75 10.40
CA GLY A 24 17.23 -19.54 10.11
C GLY A 24 17.56 -19.38 8.63
N LEU A 25 17.96 -20.45 7.95
CA LEU A 25 18.24 -20.43 6.52
C LEU A 25 16.98 -20.16 5.70
N LEU A 26 15.85 -20.81 6.04
CA LEU A 26 14.58 -20.59 5.35
C LEU A 26 14.07 -19.15 5.57
N ALA A 27 14.17 -18.61 6.79
CA ALA A 27 13.80 -17.23 7.08
C ALA A 27 14.66 -16.22 6.31
N ALA A 28 15.97 -16.45 6.18
CA ALA A 28 16.87 -15.59 5.43
C ALA A 28 16.47 -15.45 3.95
N MET A 29 15.92 -16.50 3.34
CA MET A 29 15.41 -16.46 1.97
C MET A 29 14.01 -15.87 1.85
N ALA A 30 13.15 -16.10 2.86
CA ALA A 30 11.75 -15.69 2.82
C ALA A 30 11.55 -14.18 3.05
N ILE A 31 12.35 -13.55 3.93
CA ILE A 31 12.19 -12.14 4.29
C ILE A 31 12.32 -11.19 3.08
N PRO A 32 13.37 -11.28 2.23
CA PRO A 32 13.48 -10.40 1.06
C PRO A 32 12.33 -10.60 0.06
N ALA A 33 11.91 -11.84 -0.16
CA ALA A 33 10.80 -12.16 -1.04
C ALA A 33 9.49 -11.54 -0.55
N PHE A 34 9.20 -11.64 0.73
CA PHE A 34 8.02 -11.05 1.36
C PHE A 34 8.02 -9.51 1.25
N GLN A 35 9.16 -8.87 1.47
CA GLN A 35 9.28 -7.40 1.32
C GLN A 35 8.96 -6.95 -0.10
N LYS A 36 9.43 -7.69 -1.12
CA LYS A 36 9.13 -7.39 -2.52
C LYS A 36 7.63 -7.52 -2.82
N VAL A 37 6.99 -8.59 -2.38
CA VAL A 37 5.54 -8.81 -2.56
C VAL A 37 4.74 -7.69 -1.87
N ARG A 38 5.09 -7.33 -0.64
CA ARG A 38 4.44 -6.24 0.10
C ARG A 38 4.55 -4.90 -0.64
N ARG A 39 5.73 -4.58 -1.17
CA ARG A 39 5.95 -3.35 -1.96
C ARG A 39 5.08 -3.33 -3.20
N ASN A 40 5.02 -4.43 -3.95
CA ASN A 40 4.20 -4.54 -5.14
C ASN A 40 2.70 -4.42 -4.83
N SER A 41 2.24 -5.01 -3.73
CA SER A 41 0.85 -4.87 -3.27
C SER A 41 0.49 -3.41 -2.96
N ILE A 42 1.35 -2.69 -2.26
CA ILE A 42 1.15 -1.26 -1.97
C ILE A 42 1.10 -0.44 -3.26
N ARG A 43 2.00 -0.70 -4.21
CA ARG A 43 2.03 -0.02 -5.51
C ARG A 43 0.74 -0.24 -6.30
N SER A 44 0.24 -1.47 -6.34
CA SER A 44 -1.03 -1.78 -6.98
C SER A 44 -2.21 -1.06 -6.33
N THR A 45 -2.19 -0.93 -5.02
CA THR A 45 -3.20 -0.15 -4.28
C THR A 45 -3.12 1.34 -4.65
N MET A 46 -1.92 1.92 -4.71
CA MET A 46 -1.72 3.32 -5.14
C MET A 46 -2.26 3.56 -6.56
N ASP A 47 -2.05 2.61 -7.48
CA ASP A 47 -2.57 2.71 -8.86
C ASP A 47 -4.10 2.66 -8.90
N ASN A 48 -4.73 1.85 -8.06
CA ASN A 48 -6.18 1.78 -7.95
C ASN A 48 -6.77 3.06 -7.35
N ASP A 49 -6.17 3.57 -6.29
CA ASP A 49 -6.61 4.81 -5.65
C ASP A 49 -6.45 6.02 -6.59
N ALA A 50 -5.36 6.04 -7.37
CA ALA A 50 -5.14 7.08 -8.38
C ALA A 50 -6.25 7.08 -9.44
N ARG A 51 -6.65 5.89 -9.92
CA ARG A 51 -7.76 5.77 -10.88
C ARG A 51 -9.09 6.21 -10.28
N GLN A 52 -9.35 5.88 -9.02
CA GLN A 52 -10.56 6.33 -8.32
C GLN A 52 -10.59 7.85 -8.18
N MET A 53 -9.49 8.46 -7.75
CA MET A 53 -9.38 9.92 -7.61
C MET A 53 -9.52 10.63 -8.94
N ALA A 54 -8.85 10.13 -9.99
CA ALA A 54 -8.95 10.68 -11.34
C ALA A 54 -10.37 10.56 -11.90
N GLY A 55 -11.01 9.39 -11.76
CA GLY A 55 -12.38 9.16 -12.21
C GLY A 55 -13.40 10.07 -11.50
N GLY A 56 -13.28 10.20 -10.18
CA GLY A 56 -14.12 11.11 -9.40
C GLY A 56 -13.89 12.58 -9.77
N ALA A 57 -12.65 12.99 -10.02
CA ALA A 57 -12.34 14.34 -10.47
C ALA A 57 -12.93 14.61 -11.86
N GLN A 58 -12.81 13.70 -12.80
CA GLN A 58 -13.38 13.84 -14.14
C GLN A 58 -14.91 13.94 -14.10
N GLN A 59 -15.57 13.14 -13.27
CA GLN A 59 -17.01 13.22 -13.08
C GLN A 59 -17.43 14.58 -12.52
N TYR A 60 -16.72 15.08 -11.52
CA TYR A 60 -16.93 16.42 -10.98
C TYR A 60 -16.77 17.51 -12.06
N PHE A 61 -15.74 17.42 -12.92
CA PHE A 61 -15.52 18.38 -14.00
C PHE A 61 -16.66 18.38 -15.01
N MET A 62 -17.16 17.21 -15.37
CA MET A 62 -18.29 17.10 -16.32
C MET A 62 -19.59 17.67 -15.76
N GLU A 63 -19.87 17.44 -14.48
CA GLU A 63 -21.10 17.91 -13.86
C GLU A 63 -21.11 19.41 -13.55
N HIS A 64 -19.95 19.97 -13.17
CA HIS A 64 -19.85 21.36 -12.74
C HIS A 64 -19.24 22.30 -13.79
N GLY A 65 -18.76 21.78 -14.92
CA GLY A 65 -18.14 22.58 -15.97
C GLY A 65 -16.85 23.28 -15.53
N THR A 66 -16.14 22.73 -14.54
CA THR A 66 -14.92 23.30 -13.97
C THR A 66 -13.67 22.55 -14.43
N THR A 67 -12.51 23.20 -14.33
CA THR A 67 -11.22 22.60 -14.69
C THR A 67 -10.43 22.12 -13.48
N SER A 68 -10.99 22.27 -12.28
CA SER A 68 -10.33 21.88 -11.05
C SER A 68 -11.33 21.42 -9.98
N VAL A 69 -10.90 20.52 -9.12
CA VAL A 69 -11.67 20.06 -7.96
C VAL A 69 -10.83 20.11 -6.70
N ALA A 70 -11.38 20.69 -5.64
CA ALA A 70 -10.73 20.73 -4.34
C ALA A 70 -10.86 19.38 -3.62
N TYR A 71 -9.80 18.96 -2.94
CA TYR A 71 -9.82 17.80 -2.04
C TYR A 71 -8.93 18.03 -0.82
N GLY A 72 -9.23 17.34 0.27
CA GLY A 72 -8.35 17.18 1.41
C GLY A 72 -8.11 15.69 1.63
N TYR A 73 -6.93 15.31 2.06
CA TYR A 73 -6.57 13.93 2.36
C TYR A 73 -6.10 13.79 3.80
N ASP A 74 -6.73 12.90 4.56
CA ASP A 74 -6.29 12.51 5.89
C ASP A 74 -5.52 11.19 5.83
N SER A 75 -4.22 11.25 6.09
CA SER A 75 -3.32 10.10 6.05
C SER A 75 -3.62 9.02 7.11
N THR A 76 -4.31 9.38 8.18
CA THR A 76 -4.64 8.47 9.28
C THR A 76 -5.88 7.64 8.99
N THR A 77 -6.89 8.27 8.40
CA THR A 77 -8.19 7.64 8.12
C THR A 77 -8.35 7.23 6.66
N GLY A 78 -7.62 7.85 5.72
CA GLY A 78 -7.77 7.70 4.28
C GLY A 78 -8.95 8.49 3.72
N VAL A 79 -9.60 9.32 4.54
CA VAL A 79 -10.78 10.07 4.13
C VAL A 79 -10.39 11.20 3.18
N ILE A 80 -11.14 11.31 2.08
CA ILE A 80 -11.12 12.46 1.19
C ILE A 80 -12.22 13.42 1.63
N SER A 81 -11.88 14.68 1.74
CA SER A 81 -12.79 15.77 2.09
C SER A 81 -12.93 16.78 0.96
N SER A 82 -13.73 17.82 1.15
CA SER A 82 -14.06 18.85 0.16
C SER A 82 -14.86 18.34 -1.03
N SER A 83 -14.85 19.05 -2.14
CA SER A 83 -15.72 18.79 -3.29
C SER A 83 -15.55 17.40 -3.91
N LEU A 84 -14.34 16.85 -3.89
CA LEU A 84 -14.09 15.50 -4.41
C LEU A 84 -14.76 14.40 -3.57
N SER A 85 -15.10 14.67 -2.31
CA SER A 85 -15.70 13.68 -1.41
C SER A 85 -17.09 13.20 -1.81
N GLU A 86 -17.76 13.87 -2.72
CA GLU A 86 -19.04 13.43 -3.28
C GLU A 86 -18.85 12.18 -4.16
N TYR A 87 -17.70 12.06 -4.81
CA TYR A 87 -17.37 10.99 -5.76
C TYR A 87 -16.41 9.96 -5.16
N VAL A 88 -15.45 10.41 -4.35
CA VAL A 88 -14.45 9.56 -3.72
C VAL A 88 -14.40 9.87 -2.22
N LYS A 89 -14.93 8.96 -1.41
CA LYS A 89 -14.99 9.16 0.04
C LYS A 89 -13.72 8.75 0.77
N VAL A 90 -13.12 7.66 0.34
CA VAL A 90 -11.98 7.05 1.03
C VAL A 90 -11.01 6.47 0.00
N VAL A 91 -9.73 6.72 0.21
CA VAL A 91 -8.60 6.03 -0.43
C VAL A 91 -7.76 5.33 0.62
N SER A 92 -6.70 4.68 0.24
CA SER A 92 -5.84 3.96 1.19
C SER A 92 -5.16 4.91 2.17
N LYS A 93 -4.95 4.40 3.36
CA LYS A 93 -4.28 5.12 4.46
C LYS A 93 -2.77 5.16 4.25
N LYS A 94 -2.12 6.06 5.01
CA LYS A 94 -0.65 6.13 5.14
C LYS A 94 0.08 6.63 3.89
N TYR A 95 -0.58 7.30 2.97
CA TYR A 95 0.14 8.12 2.01
C TYR A 95 0.81 9.28 2.74
N THR A 96 2.08 9.52 2.44
CA THR A 96 2.83 10.64 3.01
C THR A 96 2.31 11.96 2.47
N SER A 97 1.98 11.98 1.19
CA SER A 97 1.36 13.13 0.54
C SER A 97 0.69 12.72 -0.78
N ILE A 98 -0.26 13.54 -1.22
CA ILE A 98 -0.81 13.53 -2.57
C ILE A 98 -0.57 14.94 -3.12
N THR A 99 0.04 15.06 -4.29
CA THR A 99 0.44 16.34 -4.89
C THR A 99 -0.15 16.47 -6.30
N PRO A 100 -0.71 17.62 -6.71
CA PRO A 100 -0.77 18.89 -5.98
C PRO A 100 -1.67 18.82 -4.75
N THR A 101 -1.25 19.48 -3.69
CA THR A 101 -1.99 19.48 -2.42
C THR A 101 -3.28 20.27 -2.57
N ASN A 102 -4.38 19.69 -2.12
CA ASN A 102 -5.71 20.31 -2.02
C ASN A 102 -6.46 20.52 -3.35
N GLN A 103 -5.91 20.19 -4.51
CA GLN A 103 -6.60 20.41 -5.77
C GLN A 103 -6.12 19.48 -6.88
N LEU A 104 -7.05 18.86 -7.62
CA LEU A 104 -6.79 18.17 -8.89
C LEU A 104 -7.27 19.02 -10.05
N GLN A 105 -6.57 18.96 -11.19
CA GLN A 105 -6.89 19.72 -12.39
C GLN A 105 -7.04 18.79 -13.61
N VAL A 106 -7.85 19.19 -14.58
CA VAL A 106 -8.18 18.42 -15.79
C VAL A 106 -6.95 17.99 -16.59
N GLU A 107 -5.94 18.87 -16.69
CA GLU A 107 -4.78 18.64 -17.57
C GLU A 107 -3.46 18.44 -16.81
N SER A 108 -3.52 18.38 -15.48
CA SER A 108 -2.31 18.27 -14.65
C SER A 108 -2.10 16.88 -14.12
N THR A 109 -0.84 16.47 -14.09
CA THR A 109 -0.42 15.23 -13.41
C THR A 109 -0.54 15.38 -11.90
N PHE A 110 -0.75 14.27 -11.22
CA PHE A 110 -0.70 14.22 -9.76
C PHE A 110 0.16 13.05 -9.26
N SER A 111 0.69 13.18 -8.07
CA SER A 111 1.57 12.16 -7.51
C SER A 111 1.06 11.70 -6.15
N ILE A 112 1.16 10.40 -5.90
CA ILE A 112 0.92 9.79 -4.59
C ILE A 112 2.26 9.31 -4.03
N VAL A 113 2.54 9.66 -2.80
CA VAL A 113 3.77 9.28 -2.08
C VAL A 113 3.45 8.35 -0.93
N HIS A 114 4.15 7.22 -0.88
CA HIS A 114 4.03 6.24 0.21
C HIS A 114 5.42 5.80 0.68
N ALA A 115 5.65 5.73 2.00
CA ALA A 115 6.95 5.42 2.59
C ALA A 115 7.60 4.11 2.10
N ILE A 116 6.80 3.11 1.70
CA ILE A 116 7.28 1.82 1.19
C ILE A 116 7.08 1.72 -0.33
N GLY A 117 6.01 2.30 -0.87
CA GLY A 117 5.65 2.23 -2.28
C GLY A 117 6.43 3.19 -3.18
N GLY A 118 7.11 4.18 -2.59
CA GLY A 118 7.80 5.26 -3.29
C GLY A 118 6.84 6.36 -3.77
N THR A 119 7.30 7.16 -4.71
CA THR A 119 6.50 8.20 -5.36
C THR A 119 6.03 7.69 -6.72
N ARG A 120 4.74 7.81 -6.99
CA ARG A 120 4.13 7.43 -8.27
C ARG A 120 3.34 8.60 -8.84
N THR A 121 3.65 8.99 -10.06
CA THR A 121 3.02 10.11 -10.77
C THR A 121 2.07 9.59 -11.85
N TYR A 122 0.89 10.15 -11.88
CA TYR A 122 -0.22 9.75 -12.73
C TYR A 122 -0.66 10.88 -13.63
N ASN A 123 -1.20 10.54 -14.80
CA ASN A 123 -1.89 11.49 -15.66
C ASN A 123 -3.30 11.82 -15.12
N PRO A 124 -4.02 12.77 -15.72
CA PRO A 124 -5.38 13.13 -15.28
C PRO A 124 -6.40 11.98 -15.33
N GLU A 125 -6.14 10.92 -16.11
CA GLU A 125 -6.96 9.72 -16.20
C GLU A 125 -6.59 8.66 -15.15
N GLY A 126 -5.59 8.93 -14.30
CA GLY A 126 -5.13 8.00 -13.26
C GLY A 126 -4.23 6.87 -13.77
N GLN A 127 -3.63 7.02 -14.96
CA GLN A 127 -2.64 6.09 -15.48
C GLN A 127 -1.24 6.49 -15.02
N LEU A 128 -0.43 5.51 -14.66
CA LEU A 128 0.93 5.74 -14.21
C LEU A 128 1.82 6.27 -15.35
N ILE A 129 2.48 7.40 -15.13
CA ILE A 129 3.46 7.99 -16.05
C ILE A 129 4.88 7.62 -15.61
N THR A 130 5.22 7.83 -14.34
CA THR A 130 6.55 7.59 -13.80
C THR A 130 6.50 7.20 -12.34
N TYR A 131 7.57 6.55 -11.87
CA TYR A 131 7.71 6.20 -10.45
C TYR A 131 9.18 6.36 -10.01
N THR A 132 9.34 6.65 -8.71
CA THR A 132 10.64 6.68 -8.01
C THR A 132 10.53 5.81 -6.74
N GLU A 133 11.55 4.98 -6.50
CA GLU A 133 11.63 4.11 -5.32
C GLU A 133 12.07 4.85 -4.05
#